data_e9aa6d29ccff50f54acc3a724d1dd728
#
_entry.id   e9aa6d29ccff50f54acc3a724d1dd728
#
_cell.length_a   1.000
_cell.length_b   1.000
_cell.length_c   1.000
_cell.angle_alpha   90.00
_cell.angle_beta   90.00
_cell.angle_gamma   90.00
#
_symmetry.space_group_name_H-M   'P 1'
#
loop_
_entity.id
_entity.type
_entity.pdbx_description
1 polymer ?
#
loop_
_entity_poly.entity_id
_entity_poly.type
_entity_poly.pdbx_seq_one_letter_code
_entity_poly.pdbx_strand_id
1 'polypeptide(L)'
;MTRAAVRAIAVCSLLGVPILASRLVARQATNASAPLAITNVTVVDTANGSTLDDMTIVVAGHRIVQVSKSTAVRVPERSLIVNGRGKFVTPGLWDMHVHVFGNGVDDGTDSSEAFFPLLVANGVVGVRDVGTDANDIAQANRWNQEIESGRLVAPRMIVTSQIVDGEPPTWSNSLVVRTAAEGRTAVRTLKSSGAQTIKVYWNLSRDTYFAIADESKKEGLPFAGHVPYVVSAAEASDAGQRSIEHLEGVAQACSSKESDWLSKRQARTWTPADALEMRKTFDESKCNALAARFQQNNTWLVPTTVVFFDPKNLDPSSRIRFAPPAVAERMRQGALKPGARADEVTRNAELAMRRTMRRAGGALLLAGTDLSAARPMNLPGFSLHDELALLVESGLTAAEALQAATYNAARFENALGDHGIVAEGRRADLLILNANPLDDIRNISRIDAVVLNGTLLDRGKLNELLKRAEGAVKR
;
A
#
# COMPACT_ATOMS: atom_id res chain seq x y z
N MET A 1 41.39 67.81 -21.71
CA MET A 1 41.29 68.18 -23.15
C MET A 1 40.03 67.43 -23.67
N THR A 2 38.91 68.16 -23.75
CA THR A 2 38.11 68.53 -24.93
C THR A 2 37.56 67.35 -25.73
N ARG A 3 36.32 67.24 -26.05
CA ARG A 3 35.20 68.17 -26.31
C ARG A 3 33.86 67.39 -26.31
N ALA A 4 32.84 68.09 -25.90
CA ALA A 4 31.41 67.77 -26.07
C ALA A 4 31.00 67.89 -27.55
N ALA A 5 29.96 67.17 -27.91
CA ALA A 5 29.02 67.52 -28.99
C ALA A 5 27.59 67.08 -28.70
N VAL A 6 26.77 68.11 -28.59
CA VAL A 6 25.30 68.08 -28.48
C VAL A 6 24.71 68.12 -29.90
N ARG A 7 23.63 67.45 -30.18
CA ARG A 7 22.58 67.76 -31.19
C ARG A 7 21.61 66.56 -31.24
N ALA A 8 20.31 66.64 -31.40
CA ALA A 8 19.31 67.70 -31.45
C ALA A 8 17.99 66.86 -31.61
N ILE A 9 16.97 67.41 -31.06
CA ILE A 9 15.59 66.86 -31.01
C ILE A 9 14.96 66.86 -32.40
N ALA A 10 14.23 65.78 -32.75
CA ALA A 10 13.15 65.82 -33.74
C ALA A 10 11.90 65.12 -33.18
N VAL A 11 10.89 65.90 -32.87
CA VAL A 11 9.54 65.50 -32.50
C VAL A 11 8.77 65.18 -33.78
N CYS A 12 8.31 63.95 -33.95
CA CYS A 12 7.27 63.66 -34.95
C CYS A 12 6.08 63.05 -34.21
N SER A 13 5.04 63.84 -34.09
CA SER A 13 3.70 63.44 -33.64
C SER A 13 3.04 62.65 -34.73
N LEU A 14 2.71 61.39 -34.49
CA LEU A 14 1.80 60.64 -35.33
C LEU A 14 0.69 60.03 -34.45
N LEU A 15 -0.51 60.48 -34.72
CA LEU A 15 -1.78 60.01 -34.19
C LEU A 15 -1.94 58.51 -34.52
N GLY A 16 -1.90 57.65 -33.51
CA GLY A 16 -2.13 56.23 -33.65
C GLY A 16 -3.49 55.85 -33.06
N VAL A 17 -4.36 55.36 -33.92
CA VAL A 17 -5.67 54.77 -33.66
C VAL A 17 -5.50 53.55 -32.73
N PRO A 18 -6.29 53.35 -31.66
CA PRO A 18 -6.22 52.14 -30.87
C PRO A 18 -6.91 51.01 -31.62
N ILE A 19 -6.14 50.05 -32.11
CA ILE A 19 -6.65 48.76 -32.56
C ILE A 19 -7.00 47.97 -31.31
N LEU A 20 -8.31 47.87 -31.00
CA LEU A 20 -8.83 46.88 -30.03
C LEU A 20 -8.56 45.46 -30.59
N ALA A 21 -7.46 44.88 -30.21
CA ALA A 21 -7.21 43.45 -30.39
C ALA A 21 -8.06 42.67 -29.36
N SER A 22 -9.29 42.30 -29.74
CA SER A 22 -10.12 41.34 -29.03
C SER A 22 -9.36 40.00 -29.04
N ARG A 23 -8.63 39.70 -27.95
CA ARG A 23 -8.13 38.35 -27.75
C ARG A 23 -9.32 37.44 -27.46
N LEU A 24 -9.83 36.76 -28.50
CA LEU A 24 -10.58 35.53 -28.33
C LEU A 24 -9.63 34.53 -27.61
N VAL A 25 -9.76 34.43 -26.32
CA VAL A 25 -9.27 33.27 -25.59
C VAL A 25 -10.22 32.14 -25.98
N ALA A 26 -9.81 31.36 -26.97
CA ALA A 26 -10.46 30.07 -27.25
C ALA A 26 -10.34 29.24 -25.97
N ARG A 27 -11.42 29.20 -25.20
CA ARG A 27 -11.61 28.24 -24.12
C ARG A 27 -11.54 26.87 -24.80
N GLN A 28 -10.39 26.21 -24.74
CA GLN A 28 -10.34 24.78 -25.01
C GLN A 28 -11.35 24.15 -24.08
N ALA A 29 -12.48 23.73 -24.63
CA ALA A 29 -13.40 22.84 -23.96
C ALA A 29 -12.64 21.55 -23.76
N THR A 30 -11.99 21.41 -22.59
CA THR A 30 -11.59 20.13 -22.10
C THR A 30 -12.87 19.29 -22.10
N ASN A 31 -12.89 18.16 -22.81
CA ASN A 31 -13.92 17.15 -22.70
C ASN A 31 -13.92 16.64 -21.26
N ALA A 32 -14.45 17.43 -20.34
CA ALA A 32 -14.65 17.02 -18.97
C ALA A 32 -15.66 15.87 -19.01
N SER A 33 -15.26 14.69 -18.60
CA SER A 33 -16.18 13.57 -18.42
C SER A 33 -17.38 14.01 -17.58
N ALA A 34 -18.57 13.50 -17.87
CA ALA A 34 -19.77 13.80 -17.10
C ALA A 34 -19.50 13.52 -15.60
N PRO A 35 -19.97 14.39 -14.68
CA PRO A 35 -19.83 14.14 -13.26
C PRO A 35 -20.48 12.81 -12.88
N LEU A 36 -19.95 12.15 -11.84
CA LEU A 36 -20.56 10.96 -11.24
C LEU A 36 -21.24 11.38 -9.93
N ALA A 37 -22.48 10.95 -9.73
CA ALA A 37 -23.20 11.13 -8.46
C ALA A 37 -23.61 9.77 -7.89
N ILE A 38 -23.13 9.45 -6.70
CA ILE A 38 -23.56 8.27 -5.93
C ILE A 38 -24.54 8.77 -4.88
N THR A 39 -25.83 8.44 -5.04
CA THR A 39 -26.92 9.00 -4.24
C THR A 39 -27.49 8.04 -3.22
N ASN A 40 -27.97 8.54 -2.08
CA ASN A 40 -28.62 7.77 -1.02
C ASN A 40 -27.77 6.59 -0.47
N VAL A 41 -26.48 6.79 -0.33
CA VAL A 41 -25.53 5.76 0.09
C VAL A 41 -25.12 5.96 1.57
N THR A 42 -24.74 4.89 2.25
CA THR A 42 -24.08 4.96 3.54
C THR A 42 -22.56 5.08 3.32
N VAL A 43 -21.97 6.18 3.77
CA VAL A 43 -20.50 6.38 3.76
C VAL A 43 -19.89 5.75 5.00
N VAL A 44 -18.87 4.92 4.83
CA VAL A 44 -18.06 4.39 5.92
C VAL A 44 -16.93 5.39 6.21
N ASP A 45 -16.98 6.00 7.39
CA ASP A 45 -15.93 6.87 7.89
C ASP A 45 -14.78 6.03 8.44
N THR A 46 -13.76 5.84 7.61
CA THR A 46 -12.59 5.03 7.96
C THR A 46 -11.68 5.69 8.99
N ALA A 47 -11.78 7.00 9.20
CA ALA A 47 -11.02 7.67 10.26
C ALA A 47 -11.56 7.35 11.67
N ASN A 48 -12.89 7.28 11.81
CA ASN A 48 -13.57 7.10 13.08
C ASN A 48 -14.17 5.70 13.28
N GLY A 49 -14.23 4.86 12.23
CA GLY A 49 -14.86 3.54 12.29
C GLY A 49 -16.38 3.60 12.47
N SER A 50 -17.03 4.59 11.88
CA SER A 50 -18.48 4.82 11.96
C SER A 50 -19.10 4.92 10.56
N THR A 51 -20.42 5.10 10.48
CA THR A 51 -21.15 5.28 9.23
C THR A 51 -21.90 6.60 9.20
N LEU A 52 -22.03 7.17 8.00
CA LEU A 52 -22.85 8.35 7.70
C LEU A 52 -23.92 7.93 6.70
N ASP A 53 -25.16 7.84 7.16
CA ASP A 53 -26.26 7.37 6.32
C ASP A 53 -26.83 8.46 5.43
N ASP A 54 -27.50 8.05 4.35
CA ASP A 54 -28.21 8.90 3.40
C ASP A 54 -27.36 10.04 2.85
N MET A 55 -26.17 9.68 2.37
CA MET A 55 -25.24 10.63 1.78
C MET A 55 -25.30 10.60 0.26
N THR A 56 -24.98 11.73 -0.36
CA THR A 56 -24.69 11.83 -1.78
C THR A 56 -23.26 12.29 -1.96
N ILE A 57 -22.52 11.57 -2.81
CA ILE A 57 -21.15 11.87 -3.20
C ILE A 57 -21.16 12.33 -4.65
N VAL A 58 -20.63 13.52 -4.92
CA VAL A 58 -20.46 14.03 -6.29
C VAL A 58 -18.96 14.03 -6.62
N VAL A 59 -18.64 13.45 -7.77
CA VAL A 59 -17.28 13.36 -8.32
C VAL A 59 -17.22 14.15 -9.63
N ALA A 60 -16.18 14.98 -9.78
CA ALA A 60 -15.87 15.68 -11.01
C ALA A 60 -14.39 15.49 -11.36
N GLY A 61 -14.11 14.99 -12.57
CA GLY A 61 -12.77 14.53 -12.91
C GLY A 61 -12.30 13.46 -11.92
N HIS A 62 -11.14 13.68 -11.32
CA HIS A 62 -10.52 12.70 -10.39
C HIS A 62 -10.84 12.99 -8.91
N ARG A 63 -11.69 13.98 -8.61
CA ARG A 63 -11.89 14.46 -7.23
C ARG A 63 -13.34 14.33 -6.78
N ILE A 64 -13.49 14.04 -5.51
CA ILE A 64 -14.74 14.21 -4.78
C ILE A 64 -14.94 15.71 -4.59
N VAL A 65 -16.02 16.27 -5.14
CA VAL A 65 -16.30 17.70 -5.04
C VAL A 65 -17.40 18.01 -4.03
N GLN A 66 -18.17 17.01 -3.62
CA GLN A 66 -19.18 17.17 -2.57
C GLN A 66 -19.47 15.83 -1.88
N VAL A 67 -19.62 15.88 -0.55
CA VAL A 67 -20.14 14.78 0.28
C VAL A 67 -21.10 15.41 1.30
N SER A 68 -22.39 15.15 1.14
CA SER A 68 -23.42 15.76 2.02
C SER A 68 -24.65 14.87 2.13
N LYS A 69 -25.55 15.16 3.09
CA LYS A 69 -26.87 14.51 3.16
C LYS A 69 -27.58 14.62 1.81
N SER A 70 -28.19 13.54 1.35
CA SER A 70 -28.83 13.49 0.03
C SER A 70 -29.90 14.56 -0.17
N THR A 71 -30.59 14.95 0.88
CA THR A 71 -31.57 16.05 0.86
C THR A 71 -30.96 17.43 0.65
N ALA A 72 -29.65 17.59 0.89
CA ALA A 72 -28.94 18.87 0.77
C ALA A 72 -28.14 19.00 -0.54
N VAL A 73 -28.10 17.93 -1.39
CA VAL A 73 -27.31 17.91 -2.60
C VAL A 73 -28.19 18.13 -3.84
N ARG A 74 -27.86 19.14 -4.63
CA ARG A 74 -28.37 19.25 -5.99
C ARG A 74 -27.39 18.53 -6.91
N VAL A 75 -27.78 17.35 -7.42
CA VAL A 75 -26.97 16.58 -8.37
C VAL A 75 -26.77 17.41 -9.64
N PRO A 76 -25.51 17.60 -10.12
CA PRO A 76 -25.26 18.36 -11.35
C PRO A 76 -25.96 17.74 -12.54
N GLU A 77 -26.43 18.60 -13.47
CA GLU A 77 -27.03 18.14 -14.71
C GLU A 77 -26.06 17.26 -15.51
N ARG A 78 -26.60 16.28 -16.23
CA ARG A 78 -25.83 15.30 -17.02
C ARG A 78 -24.89 14.39 -16.20
N SER A 79 -25.04 14.33 -14.86
CA SER A 79 -24.29 13.36 -14.05
C SER A 79 -24.67 11.93 -14.40
N LEU A 80 -23.67 11.04 -14.43
CA LEU A 80 -23.91 9.62 -14.33
C LEU A 80 -24.38 9.32 -12.88
N ILE A 81 -25.58 8.78 -12.73
CA ILE A 81 -26.18 8.55 -11.41
C ILE A 81 -26.04 7.07 -11.03
N VAL A 82 -25.47 6.81 -9.88
CA VAL A 82 -25.46 5.50 -9.21
C VAL A 82 -26.40 5.56 -8.01
N ASN A 83 -27.45 4.76 -8.01
CA ASN A 83 -28.32 4.62 -6.85
C ASN A 83 -27.61 3.79 -5.77
N GLY A 84 -27.24 4.43 -4.67
CA GLY A 84 -26.53 3.82 -3.53
C GLY A 84 -27.43 3.32 -2.42
N ARG A 85 -28.76 3.31 -2.58
CA ARG A 85 -29.70 2.86 -1.54
C ARG A 85 -29.38 1.42 -1.11
N GLY A 86 -29.14 1.23 0.19
CA GLY A 86 -28.73 -0.06 0.77
C GLY A 86 -27.30 -0.47 0.47
N LYS A 87 -26.49 0.43 -0.12
CA LYS A 87 -25.06 0.21 -0.38
C LYS A 87 -24.19 1.06 0.54
N PHE A 88 -22.93 0.67 0.60
CA PHE A 88 -21.91 1.30 1.43
C PHE A 88 -20.76 1.79 0.54
N VAL A 89 -20.20 2.96 0.87
CA VAL A 89 -19.01 3.48 0.18
C VAL A 89 -17.86 3.60 1.16
N THR A 90 -16.71 3.04 0.78
CA THR A 90 -15.43 3.20 1.45
C THR A 90 -14.42 3.84 0.51
N PRO A 91 -13.29 4.38 1.01
CA PRO A 91 -12.13 4.60 0.17
C PRO A 91 -11.68 3.28 -0.46
N GLY A 92 -11.00 3.35 -1.61
CA GLY A 92 -10.34 2.18 -2.20
C GLY A 92 -9.20 1.66 -1.31
N LEU A 93 -8.92 0.38 -1.42
CA LEU A 93 -7.92 -0.31 -0.61
C LEU A 93 -6.50 -0.07 -1.11
N TRP A 94 -5.55 -0.07 -0.18
CA TRP A 94 -4.11 -0.07 -0.44
C TRP A 94 -3.47 -1.34 0.08
N ASP A 95 -2.68 -2.00 -0.76
CA ASP A 95 -1.82 -3.11 -0.36
C ASP A 95 -0.40 -2.57 -0.13
N MET A 96 0.01 -2.50 1.14
CA MET A 96 1.22 -1.81 1.55
C MET A 96 2.48 -2.67 1.53
N HIS A 97 2.39 -3.89 0.96
CA HIS A 97 3.55 -4.74 0.72
C HIS A 97 3.29 -5.71 -0.43
N VAL A 98 3.78 -5.36 -1.60
CA VAL A 98 3.72 -6.19 -2.80
C VAL A 98 5.07 -6.20 -3.52
N HIS A 99 5.25 -7.15 -4.44
CA HIS A 99 6.38 -7.26 -5.34
C HIS A 99 5.85 -7.47 -6.76
N VAL A 100 5.30 -6.42 -7.34
CA VAL A 100 4.68 -6.42 -8.67
C VAL A 100 5.73 -6.72 -9.76
N PHE A 101 6.97 -6.26 -9.54
CA PHE A 101 8.09 -6.48 -10.44
C PHE A 101 8.86 -7.78 -10.14
N GLY A 102 8.42 -8.56 -9.15
CA GLY A 102 9.15 -9.72 -8.66
C GLY A 102 10.35 -9.35 -7.78
N ASN A 103 10.88 -10.33 -7.06
CA ASN A 103 12.11 -10.21 -6.25
C ASN A 103 13.29 -10.90 -6.95
N GLY A 104 13.53 -10.57 -8.24
CA GLY A 104 14.53 -11.29 -9.05
C GLY A 104 14.08 -12.70 -9.46
N VAL A 105 12.79 -13.02 -9.28
CA VAL A 105 12.16 -14.22 -9.83
C VAL A 105 11.34 -13.78 -11.02
N ASP A 106 11.93 -13.90 -12.20
CA ASP A 106 11.22 -13.73 -13.46
C ASP A 106 10.54 -15.07 -13.79
N ASP A 107 9.22 -15.10 -13.65
CA ASP A 107 8.40 -16.24 -14.06
C ASP A 107 7.69 -16.00 -15.41
N GLY A 108 8.05 -14.91 -16.10
CA GLY A 108 7.44 -14.49 -17.35
C GLY A 108 6.05 -13.88 -17.20
N THR A 109 5.56 -13.63 -15.98
CA THR A 109 4.24 -13.06 -15.75
C THR A 109 4.26 -11.55 -16.02
N ASP A 110 3.46 -11.09 -16.99
CA ASP A 110 3.20 -9.66 -17.15
C ASP A 110 2.21 -9.19 -16.08
N SER A 111 2.73 -8.51 -15.05
CA SER A 111 1.93 -7.99 -13.95
C SER A 111 0.84 -7.03 -14.42
N SER A 112 1.05 -6.31 -15.51
CA SER A 112 0.05 -5.38 -16.06
C SER A 112 -1.16 -6.12 -16.63
N GLU A 113 -0.97 -7.35 -17.12
CA GLU A 113 -2.05 -8.18 -17.65
C GLU A 113 -2.68 -9.10 -16.59
N ALA A 114 -1.86 -9.68 -15.70
CA ALA A 114 -2.31 -10.67 -14.73
C ALA A 114 -2.72 -10.04 -13.39
N PHE A 115 -1.92 -9.13 -12.84
CA PHE A 115 -2.13 -8.63 -11.47
C PHE A 115 -3.04 -7.40 -11.43
N PHE A 116 -2.82 -6.40 -12.30
CA PHE A 116 -3.59 -5.14 -12.21
C PHE A 116 -5.10 -5.34 -12.37
N PRO A 117 -5.59 -6.16 -13.33
CA PRO A 117 -7.01 -6.40 -13.43
C PRO A 117 -7.61 -7.06 -12.18
N LEU A 118 -6.87 -7.99 -11.54
CA LEU A 118 -7.32 -8.63 -10.30
C LEU A 118 -7.31 -7.66 -9.12
N LEU A 119 -6.24 -6.87 -8.96
CA LEU A 119 -6.15 -5.86 -7.90
C LEU A 119 -7.33 -4.89 -7.97
N VAL A 120 -7.56 -4.29 -9.15
CA VAL A 120 -8.66 -3.33 -9.34
C VAL A 120 -10.04 -3.98 -9.16
N ALA A 121 -10.25 -5.18 -9.71
CA ALA A 121 -11.54 -5.88 -9.58
C ALA A 121 -11.86 -6.28 -8.12
N ASN A 122 -10.85 -6.39 -7.28
CA ASN A 122 -10.95 -6.61 -5.84
C ASN A 122 -10.81 -5.32 -5.01
N GLY A 123 -10.91 -4.14 -5.65
CA GLY A 123 -10.98 -2.85 -4.97
C GLY A 123 -9.65 -2.29 -4.48
N VAL A 124 -8.53 -2.86 -4.91
CA VAL A 124 -7.20 -2.31 -4.61
C VAL A 124 -6.90 -1.19 -5.61
N VAL A 125 -6.76 0.02 -5.11
CA VAL A 125 -6.54 1.25 -5.89
C VAL A 125 -5.12 1.79 -5.74
N GLY A 126 -4.36 1.24 -4.81
CA GLY A 126 -2.97 1.60 -4.59
C GLY A 126 -2.16 0.44 -4.03
N VAL A 127 -0.89 0.40 -4.37
CA VAL A 127 0.07 -0.59 -3.89
C VAL A 127 1.39 0.08 -3.51
N ARG A 128 2.07 -0.47 -2.50
CA ARG A 128 3.47 -0.15 -2.21
C ARG A 128 4.34 -1.33 -2.63
N ASP A 129 5.07 -1.16 -3.73
CA ASP A 129 6.03 -2.14 -4.21
C ASP A 129 7.34 -2.05 -3.42
N VAL A 130 7.82 -3.19 -2.93
CA VAL A 130 8.90 -3.26 -1.95
C VAL A 130 10.07 -4.06 -2.50
N GLY A 131 11.13 -3.37 -2.91
CA GLY A 131 12.32 -3.99 -3.51
C GLY A 131 12.46 -3.73 -5.01
N THR A 132 12.08 -2.53 -5.43
CA THR A 132 12.00 -2.09 -6.82
C THR A 132 13.34 -1.61 -7.34
N ASP A 133 13.87 -2.16 -8.41
CA ASP A 133 15.13 -1.67 -9.02
C ASP A 133 14.93 -0.35 -9.82
N ALA A 134 16.03 0.22 -10.31
CA ALA A 134 15.97 1.52 -10.98
C ALA A 134 15.15 1.51 -12.29
N ASN A 135 15.16 0.40 -13.04
CA ASN A 135 14.39 0.27 -14.27
C ASN A 135 12.90 0.15 -13.94
N ASP A 136 12.57 -0.61 -12.91
CA ASP A 136 11.21 -0.82 -12.43
C ASP A 136 10.63 0.45 -11.81
N ILE A 137 11.43 1.25 -11.09
CA ILE A 137 11.04 2.59 -10.64
C ILE A 137 10.63 3.47 -11.85
N ALA A 138 11.41 3.45 -12.92
CA ALA A 138 11.08 4.21 -14.13
C ALA A 138 9.79 3.68 -14.79
N GLN A 139 9.57 2.37 -14.78
CA GLN A 139 8.34 1.76 -15.30
C GLN A 139 7.13 2.10 -14.43
N ALA A 140 7.23 2.03 -13.11
CA ALA A 140 6.18 2.43 -12.18
C ALA A 140 5.77 3.90 -12.37
N ASN A 141 6.74 4.77 -12.60
CA ASN A 141 6.49 6.19 -12.89
C ASN A 141 5.73 6.38 -14.22
N ARG A 142 6.06 5.62 -15.27
CA ARG A 142 5.30 5.61 -16.54
C ARG A 142 3.88 5.11 -16.31
N TRP A 143 3.69 4.00 -15.61
CA TRP A 143 2.36 3.50 -15.29
C TRP A 143 1.53 4.48 -14.47
N ASN A 144 2.13 5.14 -13.47
CA ASN A 144 1.42 6.17 -12.71
C ASN A 144 0.96 7.34 -13.59
N GLN A 145 1.74 7.77 -14.58
CA GLN A 145 1.32 8.79 -15.56
C GLN A 145 0.17 8.29 -16.46
N GLU A 146 0.19 7.03 -16.85
CA GLU A 146 -0.87 6.42 -17.64
C GLU A 146 -2.16 6.22 -16.83
N ILE A 147 -2.05 5.85 -15.57
CA ILE A 147 -3.16 5.78 -14.62
C ILE A 147 -3.79 7.16 -14.44
N GLU A 148 -2.98 8.18 -14.17
CA GLU A 148 -3.45 9.55 -13.97
C GLU A 148 -4.16 10.10 -15.21
N SER A 149 -3.69 9.74 -16.40
CA SER A 149 -4.34 10.14 -17.67
C SER A 149 -5.50 9.23 -18.09
N GLY A 150 -5.82 8.19 -17.32
CA GLY A 150 -6.89 7.22 -17.62
C GLY A 150 -6.59 6.25 -18.75
N ARG A 151 -5.34 6.17 -19.23
CA ARG A 151 -4.93 5.21 -20.28
C ARG A 151 -4.69 3.81 -19.76
N LEU A 152 -4.35 3.68 -18.46
CA LEU A 152 -4.13 2.39 -17.79
C LEU A 152 -5.09 2.24 -16.61
N VAL A 153 -5.79 1.11 -16.57
CA VAL A 153 -6.64 0.71 -15.43
C VAL A 153 -5.80 -0.17 -14.51
N ALA A 154 -5.20 0.43 -13.50
CA ALA A 154 -4.31 -0.23 -12.55
C ALA A 154 -4.31 0.52 -11.21
N PRO A 155 -3.87 -0.11 -10.09
CA PRO A 155 -3.64 0.61 -8.85
C PRO A 155 -2.45 1.58 -8.99
N ARG A 156 -2.49 2.70 -8.28
CA ARG A 156 -1.33 3.58 -8.15
C ARG A 156 -0.19 2.89 -7.42
N MET A 157 1.05 3.22 -7.80
CA MET A 157 2.24 2.59 -7.24
C MET A 157 3.08 3.58 -6.46
N ILE A 158 3.39 3.21 -5.22
CA ILE A 158 4.48 3.76 -4.43
C ILE A 158 5.61 2.74 -4.50
N VAL A 159 6.81 3.18 -4.76
CA VAL A 159 7.96 2.28 -4.92
C VAL A 159 9.03 2.53 -3.87
N THR A 160 9.56 1.45 -3.31
CA THR A 160 10.77 1.52 -2.50
C THR A 160 12.02 1.39 -3.38
N SER A 161 13.20 1.36 -2.78
CA SER A 161 14.42 1.05 -3.50
C SER A 161 14.56 -0.44 -3.78
N GLN A 162 15.52 -0.78 -4.64
CA GLN A 162 16.14 -2.09 -4.67
C GLN A 162 16.50 -2.53 -3.23
N ILE A 163 16.38 -3.82 -2.96
CA ILE A 163 16.74 -4.39 -1.65
C ILE A 163 18.22 -4.12 -1.36
N VAL A 164 18.51 -3.45 -0.23
CA VAL A 164 19.88 -3.28 0.28
C VAL A 164 20.15 -4.35 1.31
N ASP A 165 21.10 -5.23 1.03
CA ASP A 165 21.42 -6.37 1.90
C ASP A 165 22.93 -6.48 2.12
N GLY A 166 23.34 -7.29 3.10
CA GLY A 166 24.72 -7.65 3.36
C GLY A 166 25.16 -8.89 2.58
N GLU A 167 26.35 -9.41 2.91
CA GLU A 167 26.92 -10.61 2.29
C GLU A 167 26.73 -11.84 3.19
N PRO A 168 26.28 -13.00 2.66
CA PRO A 168 25.74 -13.17 1.31
C PRO A 168 24.34 -12.56 1.19
N PRO A 169 23.95 -12.01 0.00
CA PRO A 169 22.61 -11.44 -0.14
C PRO A 169 21.55 -12.54 -0.13
N THR A 170 20.37 -12.19 0.37
CA THR A 170 19.24 -13.10 0.41
C THR A 170 18.65 -13.31 -1.01
N TRP A 171 18.61 -12.25 -1.80
CA TRP A 171 18.11 -12.26 -3.18
C TRP A 171 19.21 -11.87 -4.14
N SER A 172 19.24 -12.53 -5.29
CA SER A 172 20.30 -12.35 -6.31
C SER A 172 20.37 -10.93 -6.88
N ASN A 173 19.25 -10.21 -6.89
CA ASN A 173 19.14 -8.84 -7.36
C ASN A 173 19.33 -7.79 -6.25
N SER A 174 19.74 -8.17 -5.04
CA SER A 174 20.00 -7.22 -3.95
C SER A 174 21.23 -6.36 -4.25
N LEU A 175 21.17 -5.09 -3.83
CA LEU A 175 22.33 -4.21 -3.74
C LEU A 175 23.13 -4.61 -2.49
N VAL A 176 24.26 -5.30 -2.71
CA VAL A 176 25.11 -5.77 -1.62
C VAL A 176 26.00 -4.63 -1.12
N VAL A 177 25.95 -4.38 0.20
CA VAL A 177 26.76 -3.38 0.88
C VAL A 177 27.49 -4.03 2.07
N ARG A 178 28.83 -3.84 2.14
CA ARG A 178 29.70 -4.52 3.10
C ARG A 178 30.20 -3.59 4.20
N THR A 179 30.21 -2.28 3.92
CA THR A 179 30.77 -1.27 4.81
C THR A 179 29.80 -0.11 5.06
N ALA A 180 30.00 0.60 6.16
CA ALA A 180 29.24 1.83 6.46
C ALA A 180 29.32 2.87 5.33
N ALA A 181 30.48 2.99 4.68
CA ALA A 181 30.68 3.92 3.56
C ALA A 181 29.86 3.52 2.32
N GLU A 182 29.83 2.22 2.00
CA GLU A 182 28.99 1.69 0.92
C GLU A 182 27.50 1.88 1.23
N GLY A 183 27.08 1.63 2.49
CA GLY A 183 25.70 1.87 2.92
C GLY A 183 25.24 3.31 2.73
N ARG A 184 26.07 4.30 3.11
CA ARG A 184 25.79 5.74 2.88
C ARG A 184 25.72 6.06 1.38
N THR A 185 26.62 5.50 0.58
CA THR A 185 26.62 5.70 -0.87
C THR A 185 25.37 5.09 -1.51
N ALA A 186 24.95 3.89 -1.07
CA ALA A 186 23.74 3.24 -1.53
C ALA A 186 22.51 4.15 -1.32
N VAL A 187 22.34 4.76 -0.14
CA VAL A 187 21.23 5.68 0.14
C VAL A 187 21.19 6.83 -0.87
N ARG A 188 22.32 7.51 -1.11
CA ARG A 188 22.37 8.61 -2.06
C ARG A 188 22.09 8.18 -3.50
N THR A 189 22.64 7.05 -3.92
CA THR A 189 22.42 6.50 -5.26
C THR A 189 20.97 6.14 -5.48
N LEU A 190 20.37 5.42 -4.55
CA LEU A 190 18.97 4.97 -4.64
C LEU A 190 18.00 6.17 -4.58
N LYS A 191 18.30 7.20 -3.80
CA LYS A 191 17.56 8.47 -3.84
C LYS A 191 17.61 9.10 -5.23
N SER A 192 18.78 9.13 -5.84
CA SER A 192 18.99 9.71 -7.19
C SER A 192 18.26 8.91 -8.27
N SER A 193 18.02 7.61 -8.09
CA SER A 193 17.21 6.79 -9.00
C SER A 193 15.70 6.97 -8.83
N GLY A 194 15.27 7.78 -7.85
CA GLY A 194 13.86 8.08 -7.62
C GLY A 194 13.16 7.18 -6.59
N ALA A 195 13.91 6.38 -5.83
CA ALA A 195 13.35 5.62 -4.72
C ALA A 195 12.72 6.55 -3.68
N GLN A 196 11.54 6.19 -3.19
CA GLN A 196 10.80 6.96 -2.19
C GLN A 196 11.08 6.48 -0.76
N THR A 197 11.64 5.28 -0.61
CA THR A 197 12.02 4.65 0.67
C THR A 197 13.16 3.69 0.41
N ILE A 198 14.14 3.60 1.30
CA ILE A 198 15.19 2.57 1.24
C ILE A 198 14.66 1.26 1.80
N LYS A 199 14.76 0.16 1.05
CA LYS A 199 14.42 -1.19 1.52
C LYS A 199 15.65 -1.87 2.08
N VAL A 200 15.71 -2.08 3.41
CA VAL A 200 16.78 -2.81 4.11
C VAL A 200 16.41 -4.27 4.35
N TYR A 201 17.45 -5.14 4.48
CA TYR A 201 17.24 -6.57 4.59
C TYR A 201 18.13 -7.25 5.64
N TRP A 202 18.08 -8.58 5.75
CA TRP A 202 18.52 -9.39 6.89
C TRP A 202 20.01 -9.40 7.18
N ASN A 203 20.86 -9.38 6.14
CA ASN A 203 22.28 -9.68 6.27
C ASN A 203 23.17 -8.44 6.46
N LEU A 204 22.58 -7.27 6.62
CA LEU A 204 23.32 -6.05 6.93
C LEU A 204 24.07 -6.19 8.25
N SER A 205 25.33 -5.77 8.28
CA SER A 205 26.06 -5.59 9.55
C SER A 205 25.46 -4.44 10.37
N ARG A 206 25.70 -4.43 11.69
CA ARG A 206 25.24 -3.33 12.54
C ARG A 206 25.75 -1.97 12.03
N ASP A 207 27.05 -1.87 11.75
CA ASP A 207 27.67 -0.62 11.33
C ASP A 207 27.08 -0.11 10.01
N THR A 208 26.85 -1.02 9.06
CA THR A 208 26.23 -0.69 7.77
C THR A 208 24.77 -0.27 7.93
N TYR A 209 24.01 -1.00 8.74
CA TYR A 209 22.60 -0.68 9.00
C TYR A 209 22.43 0.71 9.63
N PHE A 210 23.18 1.01 10.68
CA PHE A 210 23.10 2.32 11.33
C PHE A 210 23.66 3.45 10.46
N ALA A 211 24.62 3.17 9.58
CA ALA A 211 25.10 4.12 8.60
C ALA A 211 24.02 4.43 7.54
N ILE A 212 23.24 3.43 7.11
CA ILE A 212 22.08 3.63 6.23
C ILE A 212 21.03 4.47 6.95
N ALA A 213 20.70 4.16 8.20
CA ALA A 213 19.72 4.91 9.00
C ALA A 213 20.10 6.39 9.16
N ASP A 214 21.34 6.66 9.51
CA ASP A 214 21.90 8.02 9.67
C ASP A 214 21.88 8.78 8.34
N GLU A 215 22.34 8.16 7.25
CA GLU A 215 22.34 8.82 5.93
C GLU A 215 20.91 9.02 5.39
N SER A 216 20.01 8.08 5.63
CA SER A 216 18.59 8.20 5.28
C SER A 216 17.94 9.41 5.97
N LYS A 217 18.22 9.60 7.26
CA LYS A 217 17.78 10.77 8.02
C LYS A 217 18.34 12.06 7.45
N LYS A 218 19.65 12.09 7.13
CA LYS A 218 20.34 13.25 6.57
C LYS A 218 19.79 13.62 5.19
N GLU A 219 19.51 12.62 4.37
CA GLU A 219 18.96 12.80 3.01
C GLU A 219 17.44 13.07 3.00
N GLY A 220 16.76 12.98 4.15
CA GLY A 220 15.30 13.08 4.24
C GLY A 220 14.56 11.97 3.49
N LEU A 221 15.21 10.82 3.31
CA LEU A 221 14.65 9.64 2.63
C LEU A 221 14.38 8.55 3.67
N PRO A 222 13.12 8.17 3.96
CA PRO A 222 12.83 7.14 4.95
C PRO A 222 13.44 5.79 4.53
N PHE A 223 13.67 4.93 5.52
CA PHE A 223 14.01 3.53 5.29
C PHE A 223 13.05 2.60 6.01
N ALA A 224 12.81 1.42 5.44
CA ALA A 224 11.86 0.43 5.88
C ALA A 224 12.35 -0.97 5.48
N GLY A 225 11.70 -2.02 5.96
CA GLY A 225 12.03 -3.37 5.53
C GLY A 225 12.20 -4.34 6.69
N HIS A 226 13.08 -5.29 6.48
CA HIS A 226 13.40 -6.30 7.48
C HIS A 226 14.35 -5.75 8.55
N VAL A 227 14.20 -6.24 9.77
CA VAL A 227 15.19 -5.96 10.82
C VAL A 227 16.37 -6.92 10.65
N PRO A 228 17.61 -6.44 10.48
CA PRO A 228 18.77 -7.32 10.32
C PRO A 228 18.95 -8.29 11.50
N TYR A 229 19.55 -9.45 11.25
CA TYR A 229 19.74 -10.48 12.28
C TYR A 229 20.51 -10.00 13.52
N VAL A 230 21.32 -8.97 13.35
CA VAL A 230 22.21 -8.39 14.37
C VAL A 230 21.60 -7.18 15.09
N VAL A 231 20.35 -6.82 14.78
CA VAL A 231 19.64 -5.66 15.32
C VAL A 231 18.34 -6.13 15.97
N SER A 232 17.97 -5.54 17.11
CA SER A 232 16.66 -5.78 17.73
C SER A 232 15.59 -4.87 17.10
N ALA A 233 14.32 -5.27 17.23
CA ALA A 233 13.21 -4.44 16.75
C ALA A 233 13.13 -3.08 17.47
N ALA A 234 13.54 -3.02 18.74
CA ALA A 234 13.62 -1.80 19.52
C ALA A 234 14.68 -0.84 18.94
N GLU A 235 15.91 -1.36 18.69
CA GLU A 235 16.98 -0.57 18.07
C GLU A 235 16.61 -0.09 16.65
N ALA A 236 15.94 -0.94 15.87
CA ALA A 236 15.47 -0.56 14.54
C ALA A 236 14.48 0.62 14.60
N SER A 237 13.55 0.58 15.56
CA SER A 237 12.62 1.67 15.81
C SER A 237 13.33 2.96 16.26
N ASP A 238 14.30 2.85 17.17
CA ASP A 238 15.09 3.99 17.66
C ASP A 238 15.96 4.61 16.56
N ALA A 239 16.42 3.78 15.61
CA ALA A 239 17.14 4.26 14.43
C ALA A 239 16.24 4.98 13.41
N GLY A 240 14.92 4.95 13.61
CA GLY A 240 13.93 5.62 12.75
C GLY A 240 13.44 4.75 11.58
N GLN A 241 13.54 3.41 11.67
CA GLN A 241 12.95 2.53 10.66
C GLN A 241 11.45 2.77 10.58
N ARG A 242 10.99 3.21 9.40
CA ARG A 242 9.64 3.70 9.20
C ARG A 242 8.58 2.60 9.23
N SER A 243 8.88 1.42 8.69
CA SER A 243 8.06 0.21 8.86
C SER A 243 8.92 -1.04 9.03
N ILE A 244 8.38 -1.96 9.82
CA ILE A 244 8.93 -3.32 10.00
C ILE A 244 7.99 -4.28 9.28
N GLU A 245 8.53 -4.96 8.29
CA GLU A 245 7.80 -5.92 7.49
C GLU A 245 7.76 -7.29 8.21
N HIS A 246 6.69 -8.06 8.04
CA HIS A 246 6.49 -9.43 8.57
C HIS A 246 6.60 -9.55 10.10
N LEU A 247 6.53 -8.45 10.84
CA LEU A 247 6.78 -8.40 12.29
C LEU A 247 8.18 -8.91 12.69
N GLU A 248 9.17 -8.71 11.83
CA GLU A 248 10.54 -9.16 12.06
C GLU A 248 11.12 -8.62 13.36
N GLY A 249 11.69 -9.52 14.18
CA GLY A 249 12.26 -9.18 15.48
C GLY A 249 11.26 -8.88 16.60
N VAL A 250 9.97 -8.69 16.28
CA VAL A 250 8.95 -8.30 17.26
C VAL A 250 8.69 -9.41 18.29
N ALA A 251 8.55 -10.65 17.84
CA ALA A 251 8.32 -11.78 18.75
C ALA A 251 9.50 -11.99 19.73
N GLN A 252 10.73 -11.80 19.25
CA GLN A 252 11.94 -11.85 20.09
C GLN A 252 11.91 -10.74 21.14
N ALA A 253 11.63 -9.51 20.74
CA ALA A 253 11.57 -8.35 21.61
C ALA A 253 10.43 -8.43 22.65
N CYS A 254 9.35 -9.17 22.34
CA CYS A 254 8.26 -9.47 23.25
C CYS A 254 8.55 -10.68 24.19
N SER A 255 9.75 -11.25 24.17
CA SER A 255 10.11 -12.41 24.99
C SER A 255 10.88 -12.02 26.24
N SER A 256 10.63 -12.70 27.36
CA SER A 256 11.45 -12.59 28.57
C SER A 256 12.91 -13.05 28.37
N LYS A 257 13.18 -13.80 27.28
CA LYS A 257 14.50 -14.30 26.87
C LYS A 257 14.99 -13.63 25.57
N GLU A 258 14.71 -12.37 25.36
CA GLU A 258 15.04 -11.63 24.14
C GLU A 258 16.52 -11.75 23.76
N SER A 259 17.45 -11.63 24.73
CA SER A 259 18.90 -11.73 24.51
C SER A 259 19.31 -13.08 23.93
N ASP A 260 18.70 -14.17 24.42
CA ASP A 260 19.02 -15.53 23.98
C ASP A 260 18.55 -15.72 22.53
N TRP A 261 17.33 -15.24 22.22
CA TRP A 261 16.77 -15.33 20.88
C TRP A 261 17.53 -14.46 19.88
N LEU A 262 17.94 -13.25 20.29
CA LEU A 262 18.76 -12.39 19.46
C LEU A 262 20.13 -13.03 19.19
N SER A 263 20.78 -13.62 20.19
CA SER A 263 22.04 -14.33 20.03
C SER A 263 21.93 -15.51 19.05
N LYS A 264 20.88 -16.33 19.14
CA LYS A 264 20.63 -17.43 18.20
C LYS A 264 20.39 -16.92 16.77
N ARG A 265 19.67 -15.80 16.63
CA ARG A 265 19.43 -15.17 15.35
C ARG A 265 20.72 -14.65 14.71
N GLN A 266 21.56 -13.99 15.48
CA GLN A 266 22.88 -13.51 15.06
C GLN A 266 23.81 -14.67 14.64
N ALA A 267 23.82 -15.75 15.42
CA ALA A 267 24.61 -16.95 15.13
C ALA A 267 24.03 -17.81 13.99
N ARG A 268 22.82 -17.46 13.47
CA ARG A 268 22.08 -18.25 12.47
C ARG A 268 21.85 -19.71 12.89
N THR A 269 21.70 -19.95 14.20
CA THR A 269 21.41 -21.26 14.80
C THR A 269 19.94 -21.44 15.13
N TRP A 270 19.09 -20.57 14.61
CA TRP A 270 17.64 -20.59 14.80
C TRP A 270 17.03 -21.83 14.16
N THR A 271 16.17 -22.53 14.89
CA THR A 271 15.42 -23.70 14.43
C THR A 271 13.91 -23.50 14.55
N PRO A 272 13.08 -24.29 13.86
CA PRO A 272 11.63 -24.25 14.06
C PRO A 272 11.20 -24.52 15.51
N ALA A 273 11.94 -25.36 16.26
CA ALA A 273 11.68 -25.60 17.68
C ALA A 273 11.91 -24.34 18.54
N ASP A 274 12.89 -23.51 18.19
CA ASP A 274 13.12 -22.24 18.87
C ASP A 274 11.96 -21.26 18.71
N ALA A 275 11.30 -21.26 17.56
CA ALA A 275 10.11 -20.45 17.34
C ALA A 275 8.99 -20.82 18.32
N LEU A 276 8.80 -22.12 18.60
CA LEU A 276 7.80 -22.60 19.55
C LEU A 276 8.19 -22.26 21.00
N GLU A 277 9.49 -22.46 21.36
CA GLU A 277 9.97 -22.11 22.70
C GLU A 277 9.91 -20.61 22.96
N MET A 278 10.23 -19.78 21.98
CA MET A 278 10.13 -18.33 22.09
C MET A 278 8.72 -17.89 22.47
N ARG A 279 7.69 -18.51 21.89
CA ARG A 279 6.30 -18.20 22.21
C ARG A 279 5.92 -18.50 23.67
N LYS A 280 6.52 -19.54 24.27
CA LYS A 280 6.33 -19.87 25.70
C LYS A 280 6.95 -18.83 26.63
N THR A 281 7.88 -18.03 26.12
CA THR A 281 8.57 -16.97 26.87
C THR A 281 7.99 -15.57 26.60
N PHE A 282 6.80 -15.51 25.99
CA PHE A 282 6.10 -14.25 25.74
C PHE A 282 5.85 -13.47 27.03
N ASP A 283 6.24 -12.20 27.01
CA ASP A 283 6.10 -11.24 28.12
C ASP A 283 5.27 -10.04 27.66
N GLU A 284 4.05 -9.96 28.17
CA GLU A 284 3.10 -8.91 27.78
C GLU A 284 3.62 -7.51 28.13
N SER A 285 4.34 -7.36 29.24
CA SER A 285 4.87 -6.06 29.67
C SER A 285 5.96 -5.56 28.71
N LYS A 286 6.86 -6.45 28.28
CA LYS A 286 7.87 -6.12 27.26
C LYS A 286 7.22 -5.76 25.93
N CYS A 287 6.20 -6.52 25.52
CA CYS A 287 5.48 -6.25 24.28
C CYS A 287 4.75 -4.89 24.32
N ASN A 288 4.14 -4.54 25.45
CA ASN A 288 3.53 -3.24 25.67
C ASN A 288 4.55 -2.10 25.59
N ALA A 289 5.71 -2.27 26.21
CA ALA A 289 6.80 -1.29 26.15
C ALA A 289 7.33 -1.12 24.72
N LEU A 290 7.47 -2.21 23.95
CA LEU A 290 7.87 -2.16 22.54
C LEU A 290 6.82 -1.41 21.68
N ALA A 291 5.54 -1.70 21.89
CA ALA A 291 4.47 -1.04 21.15
C ALA A 291 4.41 0.47 21.44
N ALA A 292 4.59 0.88 22.71
CA ALA A 292 4.70 2.30 23.09
C ALA A 292 5.89 2.98 22.39
N ARG A 293 7.05 2.27 22.30
CA ARG A 293 8.23 2.74 21.56
C ARG A 293 7.94 2.94 20.07
N PHE A 294 7.27 1.98 19.43
CA PHE A 294 6.87 2.09 18.03
C PHE A 294 5.97 3.31 17.80
N GLN A 295 5.03 3.58 18.71
CA GLN A 295 4.21 4.79 18.63
C GLN A 295 5.03 6.06 18.77
N GLN A 296 5.90 6.14 19.77
CA GLN A 296 6.75 7.30 20.01
C GLN A 296 7.63 7.60 18.79
N ASN A 297 8.20 6.56 18.17
CA ASN A 297 9.11 6.67 17.03
C ASN A 297 8.37 6.68 15.67
N ASN A 298 7.03 6.56 15.67
CA ASN A 298 6.23 6.45 14.46
C ASN A 298 6.69 5.29 13.55
N THR A 299 7.04 4.15 14.15
CA THR A 299 7.39 2.90 13.46
C THR A 299 6.13 2.09 13.20
N TRP A 300 5.84 1.83 11.94
CA TRP A 300 4.68 1.09 11.49
C TRP A 300 4.98 -0.40 11.34
N LEU A 301 3.94 -1.21 11.35
CA LEU A 301 4.04 -2.66 11.17
C LEU A 301 3.24 -3.09 9.96
N VAL A 302 3.83 -3.94 9.12
CA VAL A 302 3.16 -4.61 8.01
C VAL A 302 3.19 -6.11 8.26
N PRO A 303 2.15 -6.69 8.86
CA PRO A 303 2.19 -8.07 9.35
C PRO A 303 2.28 -9.12 8.25
N THR A 304 1.71 -8.86 7.08
CA THR A 304 1.56 -9.84 5.99
C THR A 304 1.10 -11.21 6.48
N THR A 305 0.06 -11.21 7.31
CA THR A 305 -0.41 -12.40 8.02
C THR A 305 -0.79 -13.53 7.07
N VAL A 306 -1.30 -13.17 5.90
CA VAL A 306 -1.71 -14.08 4.83
C VAL A 306 -0.57 -14.95 4.28
N VAL A 307 0.69 -14.55 4.49
CA VAL A 307 1.88 -15.37 4.15
C VAL A 307 1.97 -16.62 5.01
N PHE A 308 1.50 -16.53 6.26
CA PHE A 308 1.69 -17.55 7.28
C PHE A 308 0.40 -18.31 7.60
N PHE A 309 -0.77 -17.70 7.38
CA PHE A 309 -2.06 -18.22 7.78
C PHE A 309 -3.12 -18.02 6.71
N ASP A 310 -4.17 -18.86 6.76
CA ASP A 310 -5.42 -18.63 6.04
C ASP A 310 -6.50 -18.13 6.97
N PRO A 311 -7.43 -17.31 6.50
CA PRO A 311 -8.65 -17.02 7.24
C PRO A 311 -9.43 -18.29 7.53
N LYS A 312 -10.12 -18.34 8.67
CA LYS A 312 -11.07 -19.39 8.96
C LYS A 312 -12.17 -19.40 7.89
N ASN A 313 -12.53 -20.60 7.44
CA ASN A 313 -13.59 -20.82 6.45
C ASN A 313 -13.27 -20.25 5.05
N LEU A 314 -11.99 -20.11 4.69
CA LEU A 314 -11.60 -19.75 3.34
C LEU A 314 -12.06 -20.84 2.35
N ASP A 315 -12.86 -20.46 1.34
CA ASP A 315 -13.15 -21.29 0.17
C ASP A 315 -12.31 -20.79 -1.03
N PRO A 316 -11.26 -21.52 -1.41
CA PRO A 316 -10.43 -21.13 -2.53
C PRO A 316 -11.05 -21.44 -3.89
N SER A 317 -12.14 -22.19 -3.97
CA SER A 317 -12.70 -22.73 -5.23
C SER A 317 -13.01 -21.66 -6.27
N SER A 318 -13.54 -20.53 -5.85
CA SER A 318 -13.88 -19.40 -6.73
C SER A 318 -12.64 -18.66 -7.29
N ARG A 319 -11.47 -18.84 -6.66
CA ARG A 319 -10.22 -18.12 -6.94
C ARG A 319 -9.23 -18.94 -7.78
N ILE A 320 -9.33 -20.27 -7.76
CA ILE A 320 -8.40 -21.21 -8.42
C ILE A 320 -8.20 -20.86 -9.90
N ARG A 321 -9.24 -20.37 -10.57
CA ARG A 321 -9.19 -20.00 -12.00
C ARG A 321 -8.23 -18.85 -12.31
N PHE A 322 -7.82 -18.08 -11.32
CA PHE A 322 -6.88 -16.96 -11.45
C PHE A 322 -5.44 -17.33 -11.05
N ALA A 323 -5.22 -18.56 -10.63
CA ALA A 323 -3.89 -19.07 -10.34
C ALA A 323 -3.24 -19.66 -11.59
N PRO A 324 -1.91 -19.57 -11.75
CA PRO A 324 -1.19 -20.30 -12.79
C PRO A 324 -1.56 -21.80 -12.79
N PRO A 325 -1.62 -22.49 -13.92
CA PRO A 325 -2.15 -23.85 -14.02
C PRO A 325 -1.54 -24.86 -13.04
N ALA A 326 -0.21 -24.81 -12.85
CA ALA A 326 0.48 -25.70 -11.91
C ALA A 326 0.10 -25.40 -10.44
N VAL A 327 -0.11 -24.14 -10.11
CA VAL A 327 -0.58 -23.69 -8.78
C VAL A 327 -2.03 -24.11 -8.57
N ALA A 328 -2.88 -23.89 -9.57
CA ALA A 328 -4.29 -24.24 -9.53
C ALA A 328 -4.48 -25.77 -9.29
N GLU A 329 -3.65 -26.60 -9.94
CA GLU A 329 -3.69 -28.05 -9.73
C GLU A 329 -3.27 -28.45 -8.31
N ARG A 330 -2.20 -27.85 -7.78
CA ARG A 330 -1.76 -28.10 -6.40
C ARG A 330 -2.83 -27.63 -5.37
N MET A 331 -3.53 -26.52 -5.66
CA MET A 331 -4.65 -26.05 -4.84
C MET A 331 -5.80 -27.07 -4.83
N ARG A 332 -6.18 -27.63 -6.00
CA ARG A 332 -7.24 -28.66 -6.10
C ARG A 332 -6.89 -29.93 -5.34
N GLN A 333 -5.63 -30.33 -5.39
CA GLN A 333 -5.15 -31.52 -4.66
C GLN A 333 -5.02 -31.31 -3.16
N GLY A 334 -5.30 -30.10 -2.66
CA GLY A 334 -5.11 -29.77 -1.25
C GLY A 334 -3.63 -29.79 -0.82
N ALA A 335 -2.70 -29.94 -1.76
CA ALA A 335 -1.26 -29.95 -1.49
C ALA A 335 -0.71 -28.58 -1.12
N LEU A 336 -1.50 -27.56 -1.40
CA LEU A 336 -1.28 -26.17 -0.99
C LEU A 336 -2.51 -25.76 -0.18
N LYS A 337 -2.65 -26.28 1.01
CA LYS A 337 -3.48 -25.59 2.01
C LYS A 337 -2.65 -24.42 2.46
N PRO A 338 -3.02 -23.19 2.09
CA PRO A 338 -2.48 -22.02 2.74
C PRO A 338 -2.69 -22.24 4.23
N GLY A 339 -1.84 -21.81 5.13
CA GLY A 339 -2.00 -22.00 6.57
C GLY A 339 -1.70 -23.39 7.16
N ALA A 340 -1.48 -24.44 6.34
CA ALA A 340 -0.90 -25.69 6.83
C ALA A 340 0.52 -25.52 7.39
N ARG A 341 1.05 -24.30 7.35
CA ARG A 341 2.42 -23.96 7.75
C ARG A 341 2.58 -23.77 9.25
N ALA A 342 1.50 -23.48 9.96
CA ALA A 342 1.54 -23.29 11.41
C ALA A 342 0.47 -24.15 12.07
N ASP A 343 0.88 -24.93 13.08
CA ASP A 343 -0.07 -25.62 13.93
C ASP A 343 -0.94 -24.59 14.72
N GLU A 344 -2.04 -25.08 15.29
CA GLU A 344 -2.97 -24.22 16.02
C GLU A 344 -2.32 -23.51 17.21
N VAL A 345 -1.32 -24.13 17.88
CA VAL A 345 -0.59 -23.53 18.99
C VAL A 345 0.23 -22.34 18.51
N THR A 346 0.93 -22.50 17.41
CA THR A 346 1.69 -21.46 16.73
C THR A 346 0.80 -20.29 16.33
N ARG A 347 -0.34 -20.58 15.67
CA ARG A 347 -1.33 -19.57 15.28
C ARG A 347 -1.85 -18.81 16.49
N ASN A 348 -2.27 -19.50 17.55
CA ASN A 348 -2.85 -18.85 18.73
C ASN A 348 -1.82 -17.96 19.45
N ALA A 349 -0.56 -18.38 19.53
CA ALA A 349 0.49 -17.58 20.15
C ALA A 349 0.81 -16.31 19.36
N GLU A 350 0.84 -16.37 18.03
CA GLU A 350 1.02 -15.18 17.21
C GLU A 350 -0.18 -14.23 17.27
N LEU A 351 -1.39 -14.77 17.25
CA LEU A 351 -2.59 -13.98 17.42
C LEU A 351 -2.61 -13.29 18.80
N ALA A 352 -2.15 -13.96 19.86
CA ALA A 352 -2.03 -13.38 21.19
C ALA A 352 -1.02 -12.21 21.21
N MET A 353 0.14 -12.37 20.58
CA MET A 353 1.14 -11.30 20.45
C MET A 353 0.56 -10.10 19.71
N ARG A 354 -0.11 -10.32 18.59
CA ARG A 354 -0.75 -9.25 17.80
C ARG A 354 -1.82 -8.52 18.60
N ARG A 355 -2.65 -9.24 19.39
CA ARG A 355 -3.64 -8.64 20.30
C ARG A 355 -2.99 -7.74 21.33
N THR A 356 -1.86 -8.18 21.90
CA THR A 356 -1.13 -7.39 22.91
C THR A 356 -0.55 -6.13 22.30
N MET A 357 0.07 -6.23 21.13
CA MET A 357 0.59 -5.06 20.41
C MET A 357 -0.51 -4.04 20.09
N ARG A 358 -1.70 -4.51 19.71
CA ARG A 358 -2.86 -3.66 19.48
C ARG A 358 -3.31 -2.94 20.75
N ARG A 359 -3.41 -3.65 21.90
CA ARG A 359 -3.85 -3.07 23.18
C ARG A 359 -2.90 -1.99 23.68
N ALA A 360 -1.63 -2.16 23.48
CA ALA A 360 -0.61 -1.28 24.02
C ALA A 360 -0.47 0.04 23.29
N GLY A 361 -0.95 0.16 22.05
CA GLY A 361 -0.50 1.29 21.32
C GLY A 361 -1.39 1.86 20.25
N GLY A 362 -2.63 1.45 20.08
CA GLY A 362 -3.39 1.86 18.89
C GLY A 362 -2.58 1.48 17.63
N ALA A 363 -3.20 0.93 16.62
CA ALA A 363 -2.42 0.27 15.60
C ALA A 363 -1.77 1.23 14.63
N LEU A 364 -0.47 1.36 14.67
CA LEU A 364 0.34 1.76 13.53
C LEU A 364 0.48 0.53 12.62
N LEU A 365 -0.65 -0.01 12.15
CA LEU A 365 -0.71 -1.18 11.30
C LEU A 365 -1.07 -0.80 9.87
N LEU A 366 -0.41 -1.46 8.93
CA LEU A 366 -0.68 -1.39 7.51
C LEU A 366 -1.06 -2.78 7.02
N ALA A 367 -2.07 -2.90 6.18
CA ALA A 367 -2.39 -4.14 5.51
C ALA A 367 -1.44 -4.34 4.32
N GLY A 368 -0.85 -5.52 4.21
CA GLY A 368 0.06 -5.89 3.14
C GLY A 368 0.04 -7.40 2.92
N THR A 369 0.27 -7.86 1.71
CA THR A 369 0.10 -9.28 1.36
C THR A 369 1.39 -10.02 1.05
N ASP A 370 2.47 -9.30 0.80
CA ASP A 370 3.71 -9.88 0.25
C ASP A 370 3.46 -10.63 -1.07
N LEU A 371 2.50 -10.08 -1.86
CA LEU A 371 2.17 -10.58 -3.19
C LEU A 371 3.40 -10.58 -4.07
N SER A 372 3.75 -11.73 -4.62
CA SER A 372 4.86 -11.87 -5.58
C SER A 372 4.71 -13.13 -6.42
N ALA A 373 5.45 -13.21 -7.53
CA ALA A 373 5.59 -14.43 -8.33
C ALA A 373 6.13 -15.61 -7.49
N ALA A 374 7.01 -15.33 -6.51
CA ALA A 374 7.53 -16.34 -5.60
C ALA A 374 6.48 -16.87 -4.59
N ARG A 375 5.32 -16.24 -4.52
CA ARG A 375 4.22 -16.60 -3.61
C ARG A 375 2.91 -16.79 -4.37
N PRO A 376 2.83 -17.77 -5.26
CA PRO A 376 1.70 -17.92 -6.18
C PRO A 376 0.36 -18.21 -5.50
N MET A 377 0.36 -18.45 -4.17
CA MET A 377 -0.85 -18.61 -3.35
C MET A 377 -1.46 -17.27 -2.96
N ASN A 378 -0.68 -16.20 -2.96
CA ASN A 378 -1.15 -14.86 -2.68
C ASN A 378 -1.73 -14.25 -3.95
N LEU A 379 -3.01 -14.53 -4.22
CA LEU A 379 -3.68 -14.02 -5.41
C LEU A 379 -3.96 -12.52 -5.30
N PRO A 380 -3.64 -11.73 -6.33
CA PRO A 380 -3.79 -10.28 -6.32
C PRO A 380 -5.19 -9.84 -5.90
N GLY A 381 -5.27 -8.93 -4.94
CA GLY A 381 -6.51 -8.39 -4.40
C GLY A 381 -7.27 -9.33 -3.46
N PHE A 382 -7.41 -10.60 -3.81
CA PHE A 382 -8.04 -11.59 -2.92
C PHE A 382 -7.27 -11.74 -1.61
N SER A 383 -5.95 -11.81 -1.68
CA SER A 383 -5.10 -11.94 -0.49
C SER A 383 -5.17 -10.73 0.42
N LEU A 384 -5.47 -9.54 -0.10
CA LEU A 384 -5.70 -8.38 0.76
C LEU A 384 -7.00 -8.51 1.56
N HIS A 385 -8.07 -9.03 0.97
CA HIS A 385 -9.30 -9.34 1.71
C HIS A 385 -9.04 -10.39 2.81
N ASP A 386 -8.19 -11.38 2.52
CA ASP A 386 -7.80 -12.41 3.49
C ASP A 386 -6.95 -11.82 4.61
N GLU A 387 -6.01 -10.92 4.29
CA GLU A 387 -5.22 -10.19 5.30
C GLU A 387 -6.14 -9.41 6.25
N LEU A 388 -7.13 -8.69 5.73
CA LEU A 388 -8.09 -7.95 6.56
C LEU A 388 -8.89 -8.90 7.47
N ALA A 389 -9.32 -10.05 6.97
CA ALA A 389 -10.00 -11.05 7.79
C ALA A 389 -9.08 -11.62 8.89
N LEU A 390 -7.81 -11.90 8.57
CA LEU A 390 -6.81 -12.36 9.52
C LEU A 390 -6.46 -11.30 10.57
N LEU A 391 -6.45 -10.04 10.21
CA LEU A 391 -6.28 -8.94 11.17
C LEU A 391 -7.44 -8.92 12.18
N VAL A 392 -8.68 -9.13 11.73
CA VAL A 392 -9.85 -9.26 12.64
C VAL A 392 -9.73 -10.52 13.50
N GLU A 393 -9.36 -11.67 12.94
CA GLU A 393 -9.10 -12.89 13.71
C GLU A 393 -7.99 -12.69 14.74
N SER A 394 -7.04 -11.80 14.46
CA SER A 394 -5.97 -11.39 15.39
C SER A 394 -6.45 -10.45 16.50
N GLY A 395 -7.73 -10.06 16.47
CA GLY A 395 -8.38 -9.27 17.53
C GLY A 395 -8.54 -7.79 17.21
N LEU A 396 -8.29 -7.34 15.98
CA LEU A 396 -8.73 -6.01 15.53
C LEU A 396 -10.24 -6.01 15.34
N THR A 397 -10.85 -4.85 15.47
CA THR A 397 -12.20 -4.62 14.99
C THR A 397 -12.20 -4.56 13.46
N ALA A 398 -13.36 -4.76 12.83
CA ALA A 398 -13.50 -4.58 11.39
C ALA A 398 -13.10 -3.17 10.93
N ALA A 399 -13.40 -2.15 11.74
CA ALA A 399 -12.99 -0.77 11.48
C ALA A 399 -11.46 -0.62 11.47
N GLU A 400 -10.75 -1.16 12.47
CA GLU A 400 -9.28 -1.08 12.54
C GLU A 400 -8.62 -1.85 11.39
N ALA A 401 -9.15 -3.00 11.00
CA ALA A 401 -8.66 -3.74 9.84
C ALA A 401 -8.85 -2.94 8.54
N LEU A 402 -10.02 -2.34 8.34
CA LEU A 402 -10.27 -1.47 7.18
C LEU A 402 -9.37 -0.22 7.18
N GLN A 403 -9.14 0.37 8.35
CA GLN A 403 -8.20 1.48 8.52
C GLN A 403 -6.79 1.11 8.06
N ALA A 404 -6.33 -0.11 8.34
CA ALA A 404 -4.99 -0.57 7.95
C ALA A 404 -4.76 -0.55 6.42
N ALA A 405 -5.82 -0.75 5.63
CA ALA A 405 -5.77 -0.70 4.17
C ALA A 405 -6.25 0.63 3.57
N THR A 406 -6.62 1.64 4.35
CA THR A 406 -7.20 2.89 3.85
C THR A 406 -6.59 4.11 4.55
N TYR A 407 -7.15 4.51 5.67
CA TYR A 407 -6.75 5.68 6.45
C TYR A 407 -5.29 5.62 6.90
N ASN A 408 -4.85 4.46 7.40
CA ASN A 408 -3.49 4.28 7.87
C ASN A 408 -2.47 4.30 6.72
N ALA A 409 -2.80 3.70 5.57
CA ALA A 409 -1.96 3.79 4.38
C ALA A 409 -1.73 5.25 3.98
N ALA A 410 -2.79 6.06 3.93
CA ALA A 410 -2.69 7.49 3.64
C ALA A 410 -1.90 8.27 4.72
N ARG A 411 -2.06 7.92 6.01
CA ARG A 411 -1.25 8.51 7.10
C ARG A 411 0.23 8.16 6.96
N PHE A 412 0.53 6.92 6.66
CA PHE A 412 1.91 6.46 6.46
C PHE A 412 2.60 7.25 5.34
N GLU A 413 1.90 7.50 4.25
CA GLU A 413 2.41 8.24 3.09
C GLU A 413 2.31 9.77 3.25
N ASN A 414 1.82 10.29 4.38
CA ASN A 414 1.51 11.72 4.59
C ASN A 414 0.54 12.28 3.54
N ALA A 415 -0.37 11.44 3.04
CA ALA A 415 -1.26 11.71 1.92
C ALA A 415 -2.75 11.79 2.31
N LEU A 416 -3.11 12.00 3.58
CA LEU A 416 -4.49 12.19 4.03
C LEU A 416 -5.19 13.38 3.34
N GLY A 417 -4.43 14.32 2.82
CA GLY A 417 -4.92 15.39 1.96
C GLY A 417 -5.39 14.92 0.58
N ASP A 418 -5.02 13.69 0.17
CA ASP A 418 -5.29 13.15 -1.16
C ASP A 418 -6.23 11.94 -1.16
N HIS A 419 -6.04 10.97 -0.25
CA HIS A 419 -6.83 9.73 -0.20
C HIS A 419 -7.00 9.19 1.24
N GLY A 420 -7.60 8.01 1.39
CA GLY A 420 -7.76 7.28 2.66
C GLY A 420 -9.07 7.56 3.40
N ILE A 421 -9.81 8.58 3.01
CA ILE A 421 -11.14 8.93 3.53
C ILE A 421 -12.08 9.37 2.39
N VAL A 422 -13.39 9.24 2.60
CA VAL A 422 -14.41 9.77 1.68
C VAL A 422 -14.75 11.19 2.11
N ALA A 423 -14.08 12.18 1.52
CA ALA A 423 -14.28 13.59 1.84
C ALA A 423 -14.03 14.50 0.64
N GLU A 424 -14.56 15.71 0.68
CA GLU A 424 -14.35 16.72 -0.36
C GLU A 424 -12.85 17.03 -0.56
N GLY A 425 -12.47 17.25 -1.80
CA GLY A 425 -11.08 17.47 -2.22
C GLY A 425 -10.23 16.20 -2.35
N ARG A 426 -10.68 15.07 -1.85
CA ARG A 426 -9.95 13.78 -1.95
C ARG A 426 -10.12 13.16 -3.33
N ARG A 427 -9.20 12.27 -3.71
CA ARG A 427 -9.33 11.46 -4.92
C ARG A 427 -10.57 10.61 -4.87
N ALA A 428 -11.22 10.50 -6.00
CA ALA A 428 -12.36 9.62 -6.18
C ALA A 428 -11.89 8.20 -6.54
N ASP A 429 -11.25 7.55 -5.57
CA ASP A 429 -10.92 6.13 -5.58
C ASP A 429 -11.74 5.47 -4.48
N LEU A 430 -12.87 4.88 -4.86
CA LEU A 430 -13.92 4.45 -3.94
C LEU A 430 -14.37 3.02 -4.25
N LEU A 431 -14.83 2.32 -3.21
CA LEU A 431 -15.55 1.06 -3.35
C LEU A 431 -17.02 1.28 -3.04
N ILE A 432 -17.89 0.75 -3.88
CA ILE A 432 -19.33 0.64 -3.62
C ILE A 432 -19.60 -0.82 -3.27
N LEU A 433 -20.09 -1.06 -2.07
CA LEU A 433 -20.27 -2.39 -1.49
C LEU A 433 -21.75 -2.70 -1.29
N ASN A 434 -22.14 -3.96 -1.44
CA ASN A 434 -23.51 -4.45 -1.21
C ASN A 434 -23.78 -4.82 0.26
N ALA A 435 -22.79 -4.68 1.17
CA ALA A 435 -22.97 -4.94 2.60
C ALA A 435 -21.94 -4.12 3.41
N ASN A 436 -22.27 -3.88 4.69
CA ASN A 436 -21.46 -3.09 5.59
C ASN A 436 -20.17 -3.84 6.00
N PRO A 437 -18.96 -3.32 5.65
CA PRO A 437 -17.71 -3.96 6.06
C PRO A 437 -17.41 -3.81 7.55
N LEU A 438 -18.10 -2.92 8.28
CA LEU A 438 -17.94 -2.77 9.72
C LEU A 438 -18.71 -3.84 10.51
N ASP A 439 -19.78 -4.41 9.94
CA ASP A 439 -20.51 -5.53 10.55
C ASP A 439 -19.72 -6.85 10.42
N ASP A 440 -19.09 -7.04 9.27
CA ASP A 440 -18.20 -8.16 8.97
C ASP A 440 -17.19 -7.69 7.91
N ILE A 441 -15.91 -7.73 8.24
CA ILE A 441 -14.85 -7.28 7.32
C ILE A 441 -14.87 -8.06 5.99
N ARG A 442 -15.35 -9.30 5.97
CA ARG A 442 -15.49 -10.10 4.74
C ARG A 442 -16.46 -9.49 3.72
N ASN A 443 -17.34 -8.58 4.16
CA ASN A 443 -18.22 -7.81 3.28
C ASN A 443 -17.45 -6.88 2.34
N ILE A 444 -16.16 -6.62 2.59
CA ILE A 444 -15.28 -5.87 1.68
C ILE A 444 -15.19 -6.53 0.29
N SER A 445 -15.38 -7.84 0.21
CA SER A 445 -15.40 -8.60 -1.05
C SER A 445 -16.71 -8.45 -1.84
N ARG A 446 -17.79 -7.91 -1.21
CA ARG A 446 -19.11 -7.74 -1.83
C ARG A 446 -19.18 -6.46 -2.69
N ILE A 447 -18.20 -6.31 -3.58
CA ILE A 447 -18.04 -5.14 -4.43
C ILE A 447 -19.13 -5.10 -5.50
N ASP A 448 -19.90 -4.02 -5.53
CA ASP A 448 -20.85 -3.68 -6.58
C ASP A 448 -20.16 -2.96 -7.73
N ALA A 449 -19.36 -1.94 -7.39
CA ALA A 449 -18.58 -1.16 -8.34
C ALA A 449 -17.30 -0.61 -7.67
N VAL A 450 -16.34 -0.22 -8.50
CA VAL A 450 -15.15 0.54 -8.12
C VAL A 450 -15.17 1.87 -8.84
N VAL A 451 -14.92 2.95 -8.13
CA VAL A 451 -14.55 4.22 -8.75
C VAL A 451 -13.05 4.33 -8.68
N LEU A 452 -12.39 4.34 -9.83
CA LEU A 452 -10.94 4.45 -9.93
C LEU A 452 -10.58 5.70 -10.70
N ASN A 453 -9.81 6.58 -10.05
CA ASN A 453 -9.43 7.87 -10.65
C ASN A 453 -10.66 8.64 -11.20
N GLY A 454 -11.76 8.63 -10.45
CA GLY A 454 -13.03 9.27 -10.81
C GLY A 454 -13.88 8.54 -11.86
N THR A 455 -13.38 7.44 -12.42
CA THR A 455 -14.09 6.63 -13.43
C THR A 455 -14.84 5.48 -12.78
N LEU A 456 -16.14 5.36 -13.06
CA LEU A 456 -16.95 4.24 -12.58
C LEU A 456 -16.64 2.95 -13.36
N LEU A 457 -16.21 1.95 -12.65
CA LEU A 457 -16.09 0.56 -13.09
C LEU A 457 -17.24 -0.23 -12.46
N ASP A 458 -18.32 -0.37 -13.19
CA ASP A 458 -19.47 -1.16 -12.77
C ASP A 458 -19.18 -2.66 -12.80
N ARG A 459 -20.12 -3.49 -12.33
CA ARG A 459 -19.96 -4.94 -12.28
C ARG A 459 -19.63 -5.56 -13.65
N GLY A 460 -20.12 -5.00 -14.73
CA GLY A 460 -19.81 -5.45 -16.10
C GLY A 460 -18.33 -5.28 -16.41
N LYS A 461 -17.80 -4.07 -16.22
CA LYS A 461 -16.39 -3.75 -16.44
C LYS A 461 -15.47 -4.53 -15.49
N LEU A 462 -15.86 -4.70 -14.22
CA LEU A 462 -15.09 -5.52 -13.28
C LEU A 462 -15.03 -6.98 -13.72
N ASN A 463 -16.12 -7.54 -14.27
CA ASN A 463 -16.13 -8.91 -14.81
C ASN A 463 -15.25 -9.04 -16.08
N GLU A 464 -15.15 -7.99 -16.89
CA GLU A 464 -14.20 -7.95 -18.03
C GLU A 464 -12.75 -7.97 -17.56
N LEU A 465 -12.42 -7.22 -16.50
CA LEU A 465 -11.08 -7.26 -15.86
C LEU A 465 -10.76 -8.67 -15.35
N LEU A 466 -11.71 -9.31 -14.65
CA LEU A 466 -11.54 -10.68 -14.16
C LEU A 466 -11.31 -11.69 -15.32
N LYS A 467 -12.07 -11.58 -16.43
CA LYS A 467 -11.85 -12.42 -17.61
C LYS A 467 -10.48 -12.21 -18.25
N ARG A 468 -10.03 -10.95 -18.32
CA ARG A 468 -8.70 -10.61 -18.83
C ARG A 468 -7.59 -11.29 -17.98
N ALA A 469 -7.68 -11.16 -16.66
CA ALA A 469 -6.73 -11.79 -15.74
C ALA A 469 -6.74 -13.33 -15.85
N GLU A 470 -7.92 -13.95 -15.93
CA GLU A 470 -8.05 -15.39 -16.14
C GLU A 470 -7.41 -15.84 -17.47
N GLY A 471 -7.51 -15.02 -18.51
CA GLY A 471 -6.87 -15.29 -19.80
C GLY A 471 -5.35 -15.15 -19.75
N ALA A 472 -4.83 -14.20 -18.96
CA ALA A 472 -3.38 -13.96 -18.84
C ALA A 472 -2.64 -15.11 -18.16
N VAL A 473 -3.20 -15.67 -17.07
CA VAL A 473 -2.57 -16.79 -16.33
C VAL A 473 -2.65 -18.13 -17.04
N LYS A 474 -3.42 -18.25 -18.13
CA LYS A 474 -3.56 -19.49 -18.93
C LYS A 474 -2.63 -19.50 -20.15
N ARG A 475 -1.96 -18.40 -20.44
CA ARG A 475 -0.96 -18.27 -21.53
C ARG A 475 0.42 -18.66 -21.03
#